data_7c4df4fcff0469abab5097a5d6e4c88b
#
_entry.id   7c4df4fcff0469abab5097a5d6e4c88b
#
_cell.length_a   1.000
_cell.length_b   1.000
_cell.length_c   1.000
_cell.angle_alpha   90.00
_cell.angle_beta   90.00
_cell.angle_gamma   90.00
#
_symmetry.space_group_name_H-M   'P 1'
#
loop_
_entity.id
_entity.type
_entity.pdbx_description
1 polymer ?
#
loop_
_entity_poly.entity_id
_entity_poly.type
_entity_poly.pdbx_seq_one_letter_code
_entity_poly.pdbx_strand_id
1 'polypeptide(L)'
;MNRQINERLRTLIAAYKVLGGSFTGDLAVDPMHLRDLRRAEPSAEDAEQPGNGVGGSDRKRRIRDAVEAALSDIILLGTEQHVRLAERAARELVDGRPVHTHELVVALRDFIREALDLDPVPADLAIPMQGPARPSASGGRGGKGEREGSGKGGGGGGGMGMGGGMGGGGMGVGTYDDDHHHA
;
A
#
# COMPACT_ATOMS: atom_id res chain seq x y z
N MET A 1 -21.22 19.66 11.94
CA MET A 1 -21.41 18.26 12.34
C MET A 1 -21.14 17.26 11.20
N ASN A 2 -21.66 17.47 10.01
CA ASN A 2 -21.52 16.51 8.89
C ASN A 2 -20.08 16.26 8.40
N ARG A 3 -19.18 17.23 8.48
CA ARG A 3 -17.80 17.09 8.00
C ARG A 3 -16.99 16.06 8.81
N GLN A 4 -17.08 16.10 10.13
CA GLN A 4 -16.37 15.15 11.01
C GLN A 4 -16.90 13.72 10.85
N ILE A 5 -18.20 13.57 10.68
CA ILE A 5 -18.81 12.26 10.42
C ILE A 5 -18.32 11.69 9.09
N ASN A 6 -18.25 12.53 8.06
CA ASN A 6 -17.77 12.12 6.75
C ASN A 6 -16.28 11.72 6.77
N GLU A 7 -15.42 12.47 7.47
CA GLU A 7 -14.01 12.12 7.62
C GLU A 7 -13.81 10.79 8.36
N ARG A 8 -14.53 10.61 9.49
CA ARG A 8 -14.52 9.35 10.23
C ARG A 8 -14.94 8.18 9.34
N LEU A 9 -16.03 8.34 8.59
CA LEU A 9 -16.56 7.30 7.70
C LEU A 9 -15.58 6.98 6.57
N ARG A 10 -14.92 7.98 5.97
CA ARG A 10 -13.87 7.77 4.96
C ARG A 10 -12.71 6.95 5.48
N THR A 11 -12.26 7.23 6.71
CA THR A 11 -11.18 6.46 7.34
C THR A 11 -11.60 5.01 7.59
N LEU A 12 -12.81 4.77 8.08
CA LEU A 12 -13.31 3.41 8.28
C LEU A 12 -13.53 2.66 6.96
N ILE A 13 -13.94 3.34 5.89
CA ILE A 13 -14.02 2.76 4.54
C ILE A 13 -12.62 2.39 4.03
N ALA A 14 -11.62 3.22 4.26
CA ALA A 14 -10.23 2.90 3.89
C ALA A 14 -9.72 1.68 4.67
N ALA A 15 -9.96 1.61 5.97
CA ALA A 15 -9.63 0.45 6.81
C ALA A 15 -10.34 -0.83 6.32
N TYR A 16 -11.64 -0.75 5.99
CA TYR A 16 -12.37 -1.87 5.38
C TYR A 16 -11.72 -2.39 4.11
N LYS A 17 -11.28 -1.49 3.21
CA LYS A 17 -10.61 -1.88 1.96
C LYS A 17 -9.25 -2.53 2.20
N VAL A 18 -8.52 -2.10 3.22
CA VAL A 18 -7.24 -2.71 3.61
C VAL A 18 -7.45 -4.12 4.17
N LEU A 19 -8.38 -4.27 5.11
CA LEU A 19 -8.62 -5.53 5.82
C LEU A 19 -9.39 -6.57 5.01
N GLY A 20 -10.24 -6.13 4.09
CA GLY A 20 -11.16 -6.97 3.31
C GLY A 20 -11.01 -6.84 1.80
N GLY A 21 -9.89 -6.33 1.30
CA GLY A 21 -9.68 -6.07 -0.12
C GLY A 21 -9.35 -7.30 -0.97
N SER A 22 -9.27 -8.50 -0.40
CA SER A 22 -8.98 -9.74 -1.11
C SER A 22 -9.99 -10.84 -0.78
N PHE A 23 -10.45 -11.55 -1.79
CA PHE A 23 -11.28 -12.76 -1.65
C PHE A 23 -10.47 -14.04 -1.94
N THR A 24 -9.24 -13.91 -2.38
CA THR A 24 -8.39 -15.01 -2.83
C THR A 24 -6.99 -14.87 -2.26
N GLY A 25 -6.30 -15.99 -2.12
CA GLY A 25 -4.95 -16.06 -1.58
C GLY A 25 -4.93 -16.32 -0.08
N ASP A 26 -3.87 -15.89 0.58
CA ASP A 26 -3.75 -16.01 2.03
C ASP A 26 -4.62 -14.94 2.69
N LEU A 27 -5.66 -15.36 3.39
CA LEU A 27 -6.61 -14.49 4.08
C LEU A 27 -6.16 -14.16 5.51
N ALA A 28 -5.07 -14.77 5.99
CA ALA A 28 -4.46 -14.49 7.27
C ALA A 28 -3.31 -13.49 7.15
N VAL A 29 -3.09 -12.69 8.19
CA VAL A 29 -1.92 -11.83 8.31
C VAL A 29 -0.80 -12.61 8.98
N ASP A 30 0.36 -12.64 8.34
CA ASP A 30 1.57 -13.25 8.89
C ASP A 30 2.18 -12.29 9.94
N PRO A 31 2.28 -12.70 11.21
CA PRO A 31 2.78 -11.85 12.28
C PRO A 31 4.31 -11.72 12.29
N MET A 32 5.03 -12.38 11.40
CA MET A 32 6.48 -12.48 11.44
C MET A 32 7.16 -11.12 11.26
N HIS A 33 7.97 -10.72 12.25
CA HIS A 33 8.76 -9.48 12.22
C HIS A 33 10.12 -9.69 11.53
N LEU A 34 10.67 -8.63 10.94
CA LEU A 34 11.99 -8.65 10.32
C LEU A 34 13.09 -9.13 11.28
N ARG A 35 12.91 -8.89 12.59
CA ARG A 35 13.83 -9.35 13.64
C ARG A 35 13.84 -10.86 13.74
N ASP A 36 12.70 -11.51 13.56
CA ASP A 36 12.54 -12.96 13.65
C ASP A 36 13.13 -13.65 12.40
N LEU A 37 12.97 -13.02 11.23
CA LEU A 37 13.59 -13.49 9.98
C LEU A 37 15.13 -13.45 10.02
N ARG A 38 15.73 -12.50 10.75
CA ARG A 38 17.19 -12.43 10.92
C ARG A 38 17.71 -13.44 11.93
N ARG A 39 16.84 -13.98 12.78
CA ARG A 39 17.18 -14.94 13.83
C ARG A 39 16.93 -16.38 13.40
N ALA A 40 16.01 -16.59 12.46
CA ALA A 40 15.81 -17.87 11.82
C ALA A 40 16.95 -18.10 10.83
N GLU A 41 17.88 -19.02 11.15
CA GLU A 41 18.81 -19.55 10.16
C GLU A 41 17.97 -20.16 9.02
N PRO A 42 18.36 -19.95 7.74
CA PRO A 42 17.62 -20.53 6.63
C PRO A 42 17.64 -22.06 6.79
N SER A 43 16.51 -22.64 7.12
CA SER A 43 16.35 -24.09 7.09
C SER A 43 16.46 -24.55 5.63
N ALA A 44 17.12 -25.67 5.41
CA ALA A 44 17.37 -26.20 4.06
C ALA A 44 16.09 -26.48 3.25
N GLU A 45 14.92 -26.45 3.88
CA GLU A 45 13.60 -26.62 3.25
C GLU A 45 13.08 -25.34 2.58
N ASP A 46 13.59 -24.14 2.96
CA ASP A 46 13.20 -22.86 2.33
C ASP A 46 13.90 -22.60 0.98
N ALA A 47 14.92 -23.40 0.66
CA ALA A 47 15.72 -23.23 -0.55
C ALA A 47 15.08 -23.85 -1.82
N GLU A 48 14.06 -24.70 -1.68
CA GLU A 48 13.47 -25.43 -2.80
C GLU A 48 12.12 -24.90 -3.31
N GLN A 49 11.56 -23.81 -2.73
CA GLN A 49 10.36 -23.20 -3.26
C GLN A 49 10.69 -22.00 -4.15
N PRO A 50 10.61 -22.16 -5.50
CA PRO A 50 10.81 -21.04 -6.42
C PRO A 50 9.63 -20.05 -6.28
N GLY A 51 9.82 -18.99 -5.53
CA GLY A 51 8.83 -17.93 -5.35
C GLY A 51 8.80 -17.28 -3.96
N ASN A 52 9.47 -17.84 -2.97
CA ASN A 52 9.44 -17.34 -1.60
C ASN A 52 10.69 -16.51 -1.22
N GLY A 53 11.41 -15.99 -2.23
CA GLY A 53 12.58 -15.12 -2.03
C GLY A 53 12.21 -13.77 -1.40
N VAL A 54 13.20 -12.90 -1.28
CA VAL A 54 13.15 -11.56 -0.67
C VAL A 54 11.87 -10.76 -0.99
N GLY A 55 11.30 -10.96 -2.18
CA GLY A 55 10.02 -10.34 -2.59
C GLY A 55 8.78 -10.83 -1.84
N GLY A 56 8.78 -12.08 -1.39
CA GLY A 56 7.66 -12.65 -0.63
C GLY A 56 7.60 -12.12 0.80
N SER A 57 8.74 -12.01 1.47
CA SER A 57 8.82 -11.47 2.83
C SER A 57 8.52 -9.96 2.87
N ASP A 58 8.96 -9.20 1.88
CA ASP A 58 8.65 -7.78 1.76
C ASP A 58 7.16 -7.53 1.52
N ARG A 59 6.52 -8.42 0.77
CA ARG A 59 5.07 -8.35 0.53
C ARG A 59 4.28 -8.63 1.81
N LYS A 60 4.62 -9.68 2.54
CA LYS A 60 3.99 -10.04 3.81
C LYS A 60 4.13 -8.92 4.83
N ARG A 61 5.32 -8.31 4.92
CA ARG A 61 5.57 -7.15 5.78
C ARG A 61 4.68 -5.96 5.42
N ARG A 62 4.58 -5.59 4.15
CA ARG A 62 3.71 -4.49 3.70
C ARG A 62 2.23 -4.75 4.02
N ILE A 63 1.77 -5.98 3.88
CA ILE A 63 0.41 -6.37 4.27
C ILE A 63 0.23 -6.16 5.77
N ARG A 64 1.13 -6.65 6.60
CA ARG A 64 1.08 -6.50 8.05
C ARG A 64 1.09 -5.02 8.45
N ASP A 65 2.01 -4.22 7.93
CA ASP A 65 2.12 -2.80 8.25
C ASP A 65 0.83 -2.04 7.89
N ALA A 66 0.22 -2.37 6.75
CA ALA A 66 -1.07 -1.80 6.35
C ALA A 66 -2.21 -2.23 7.27
N VAL A 67 -2.23 -3.49 7.71
CA VAL A 67 -3.21 -4.01 8.67
C VAL A 67 -3.05 -3.34 10.03
N GLU A 68 -1.84 -3.20 10.55
CA GLU A 68 -1.56 -2.51 11.82
C GLU A 68 -2.05 -1.05 11.78
N ALA A 69 -1.80 -0.34 10.69
CA ALA A 69 -2.32 1.02 10.50
C ALA A 69 -3.86 1.05 10.51
N ALA A 70 -4.50 0.14 9.77
CA ALA A 70 -5.96 0.05 9.73
C ALA A 70 -6.56 -0.30 11.11
N LEU A 71 -5.93 -1.21 11.87
CA LEU A 71 -6.36 -1.53 13.24
C LEU A 71 -6.27 -0.31 14.16
N SER A 72 -5.21 0.51 14.04
CA SER A 72 -5.04 1.75 14.80
C SER A 72 -6.15 2.75 14.48
N ASP A 73 -6.50 2.93 13.22
CA ASP A 73 -7.61 3.78 12.79
C ASP A 73 -8.96 3.31 13.37
N ILE A 74 -9.18 1.99 13.39
CA ILE A 74 -10.41 1.40 13.90
C ILE A 74 -10.49 1.55 15.44
N ILE A 75 -9.39 1.34 16.16
CA ILE A 75 -9.33 1.53 17.61
C ILE A 75 -9.65 3.00 17.96
N LEU A 76 -9.19 3.95 17.15
CA LEU A 76 -9.43 5.37 17.36
C LEU A 76 -10.86 5.80 17.00
N LEU A 77 -11.40 5.29 15.90
CA LEU A 77 -12.61 5.83 15.26
C LEU A 77 -13.79 4.84 15.23
N GLY A 78 -13.57 3.58 15.55
CA GLY A 78 -14.58 2.53 15.48
C GLY A 78 -15.67 2.66 16.55
N THR A 79 -16.69 1.83 16.41
CA THR A 79 -17.66 1.57 17.47
C THR A 79 -17.05 0.64 18.53
N GLU A 80 -17.70 0.47 19.67
CA GLU A 80 -17.24 -0.46 20.70
C GLU A 80 -17.00 -1.88 20.15
N GLN A 81 -17.90 -2.37 19.31
CA GLN A 81 -17.74 -3.67 18.67
C GLN A 81 -16.49 -3.73 17.79
N HIS A 82 -16.26 -2.69 16.97
CA HIS A 82 -15.07 -2.60 16.12
C HIS A 82 -13.78 -2.57 16.94
N VAL A 83 -13.77 -1.81 18.03
CA VAL A 83 -12.61 -1.71 18.94
C VAL A 83 -12.29 -3.08 19.57
N ARG A 84 -13.30 -3.81 20.03
CA ARG A 84 -13.10 -5.16 20.59
C ARG A 84 -12.50 -6.14 19.58
N LEU A 85 -13.00 -6.13 18.33
CA LEU A 85 -12.50 -6.97 17.26
C LEU A 85 -11.09 -6.57 16.83
N ALA A 86 -10.82 -5.27 16.73
CA ALA A 86 -9.50 -4.75 16.38
C ALA A 86 -8.46 -5.03 17.49
N GLU A 87 -8.84 -4.89 18.77
CA GLU A 87 -7.99 -5.23 19.91
C GLU A 87 -7.58 -6.71 19.89
N ARG A 88 -8.55 -7.61 19.66
CA ARG A 88 -8.27 -9.04 19.54
C ARG A 88 -7.28 -9.32 18.41
N ALA A 89 -7.49 -8.72 17.23
CA ALA A 89 -6.59 -8.87 16.10
C ALA A 89 -5.18 -8.32 16.40
N ALA A 90 -5.09 -7.15 17.03
CA ALA A 90 -3.81 -6.57 17.43
C ALA A 90 -3.08 -7.44 18.46
N ARG A 91 -3.79 -8.02 19.41
CA ARG A 91 -3.20 -8.96 20.39
C ARG A 91 -2.65 -10.21 19.70
N GLU A 92 -3.38 -10.77 18.74
CA GLU A 92 -2.89 -11.92 17.96
C GLU A 92 -1.61 -11.59 17.19
N LEU A 93 -1.50 -10.38 16.61
CA LEU A 93 -0.26 -9.91 15.98
C LEU A 93 0.91 -9.84 16.97
N VAL A 94 0.67 -9.26 18.17
CA VAL A 94 1.70 -9.16 19.22
C VAL A 94 2.14 -10.53 19.72
N ASP A 95 1.21 -11.46 19.85
CA ASP A 95 1.47 -12.84 20.28
C ASP A 95 2.14 -13.71 19.18
N GLY A 96 2.38 -13.16 18.01
CA GLY A 96 2.96 -13.89 16.89
C GLY A 96 2.04 -14.96 16.31
N ARG A 97 0.73 -14.79 16.43
CA ARG A 97 -0.28 -15.70 15.88
C ARG A 97 -0.85 -15.17 14.57
N PRO A 98 -1.16 -16.03 13.59
CA PRO A 98 -1.86 -15.60 12.38
C PRO A 98 -3.20 -14.93 12.70
N VAL A 99 -3.48 -13.79 12.07
CA VAL A 99 -4.68 -12.98 12.33
C VAL A 99 -5.65 -13.10 11.18
N HIS A 100 -6.91 -13.39 11.51
CA HIS A 100 -8.00 -13.40 10.54
C HIS A 100 -8.86 -12.15 10.72
N THR A 101 -8.95 -11.33 9.70
CA THR A 101 -9.67 -10.05 9.74
C THR A 101 -11.13 -10.13 9.34
N HIS A 102 -11.62 -11.31 8.96
CA HIS A 102 -12.95 -11.48 8.37
C HIS A 102 -14.10 -10.95 9.23
N GLU A 103 -14.14 -11.29 10.53
CA GLU A 103 -15.19 -10.82 11.43
C GLU A 103 -15.23 -9.29 11.54
N LEU A 104 -14.04 -8.66 11.62
CA LEU A 104 -13.93 -7.22 11.66
C LEU A 104 -14.37 -6.58 10.34
N VAL A 105 -14.06 -7.21 9.21
CA VAL A 105 -14.51 -6.77 7.87
C VAL A 105 -16.02 -6.82 7.76
N VAL A 106 -16.68 -7.87 8.26
CA VAL A 106 -18.14 -7.97 8.28
C VAL A 106 -18.74 -6.85 9.13
N ALA A 107 -18.25 -6.66 10.36
CA ALA A 107 -18.75 -5.62 11.25
C ALA A 107 -18.59 -4.22 10.66
N LEU A 108 -17.43 -3.92 10.04
CA LEU A 108 -17.20 -2.64 9.36
C LEU A 108 -18.14 -2.45 8.17
N ARG A 109 -18.34 -3.48 7.36
CA ARG A 109 -19.23 -3.42 6.20
C ARG A 109 -20.65 -3.07 6.62
N ASP A 110 -21.16 -3.76 7.63
CA ASP A 110 -22.53 -3.58 8.08
C ASP A 110 -22.72 -2.17 8.66
N PHE A 111 -21.79 -1.70 9.48
CA PHE A 111 -21.78 -0.34 10.01
C PHE A 111 -21.69 0.72 8.88
N ILE A 112 -20.82 0.53 7.89
CA ILE A 112 -20.65 1.49 6.78
C ILE A 112 -21.94 1.58 5.96
N ARG A 113 -22.61 0.43 5.69
CA ARG A 113 -23.88 0.41 4.97
C ARG A 113 -24.96 1.15 5.75
N GLU A 114 -25.09 0.89 7.04
CA GLU A 114 -26.02 1.59 7.93
C GLU A 114 -25.72 3.10 7.97
N ALA A 115 -24.46 3.50 8.14
CA ALA A 115 -24.07 4.90 8.19
C ALA A 115 -24.30 5.67 6.86
N LEU A 116 -24.40 4.96 5.75
CA LEU A 116 -24.70 5.48 4.41
C LEU A 116 -26.18 5.32 4.02
N ASP A 117 -27.03 4.91 4.95
CA ASP A 117 -28.46 4.66 4.70
C ASP A 117 -28.70 3.64 3.57
N LEU A 118 -27.86 2.62 3.51
CA LEU A 118 -27.96 1.51 2.55
C LEU A 118 -28.60 0.29 3.21
N ASP A 119 -29.43 -0.44 2.45
CA ASP A 119 -29.96 -1.70 2.91
C ASP A 119 -28.88 -2.68 3.37
N PRO A 120 -29.13 -3.52 4.37
CA PRO A 120 -28.20 -4.57 4.76
C PRO A 120 -27.92 -5.53 3.60
N VAL A 121 -26.81 -6.23 3.66
CA VAL A 121 -26.52 -7.30 2.69
C VAL A 121 -27.63 -8.36 2.81
N PRO A 122 -28.26 -8.78 1.69
CA PRO A 122 -29.29 -9.82 1.72
C PRO A 122 -28.78 -11.09 2.39
N ALA A 123 -29.59 -11.66 3.29
CA ALA A 123 -29.18 -12.81 4.11
C ALA A 123 -29.01 -14.12 3.32
N ASP A 124 -29.58 -14.19 2.13
CA ASP A 124 -29.45 -15.32 1.20
C ASP A 124 -28.13 -15.32 0.41
N LEU A 125 -27.36 -14.23 0.48
CA LEU A 125 -26.09 -14.13 -0.21
C LEU A 125 -24.92 -14.63 0.65
N ALA A 126 -24.23 -15.66 0.15
CA ALA A 126 -23.01 -16.16 0.75
C ALA A 126 -21.79 -15.38 0.20
N ILE A 127 -21.44 -14.26 0.84
CA ILE A 127 -20.25 -13.51 0.47
C ILE A 127 -19.02 -14.32 0.89
N PRO A 128 -18.06 -14.61 -0.01
CA PRO A 128 -16.83 -15.30 0.34
C PRO A 128 -16.05 -14.57 1.45
N MET A 129 -15.25 -15.31 2.21
CA MET A 129 -14.38 -14.71 3.22
C MET A 129 -13.46 -13.68 2.59
N GLN A 130 -13.31 -12.56 3.28
CA GLN A 130 -12.44 -11.46 2.90
C GLN A 130 -11.23 -11.42 3.83
N GLY A 131 -10.09 -11.08 3.26
CA GLY A 131 -8.85 -10.88 3.97
C GLY A 131 -8.08 -9.68 3.43
N PRO A 132 -6.85 -9.47 3.92
CA PRO A 132 -6.07 -8.28 3.61
C PRO A 132 -5.86 -8.05 2.13
N ALA A 133 -5.96 -6.79 1.72
CA ALA A 133 -5.70 -6.37 0.35
C ALA A 133 -4.25 -6.68 -0.03
N ARG A 134 -4.06 -7.12 -1.26
CA ARG A 134 -2.71 -7.29 -1.82
C ARG A 134 -2.12 -5.90 -2.08
N PRO A 135 -0.87 -5.63 -1.65
CA PRO A 135 -0.21 -4.38 -2.02
C PRO A 135 -0.15 -4.29 -3.54
N SER A 136 -0.60 -3.18 -4.08
CA SER A 136 -0.35 -2.86 -5.49
C SER A 136 1.16 -2.86 -5.69
N ALA A 137 1.64 -3.58 -6.68
CA ALA A 137 3.00 -3.44 -7.16
C ALA A 137 3.10 -2.06 -7.83
N SER A 138 3.32 -1.01 -7.02
CA SER A 138 3.70 0.30 -7.52
C SER A 138 5.18 0.26 -7.90
N GLY A 139 5.49 -0.52 -8.92
CA GLY A 139 6.78 -0.57 -9.57
C GLY A 139 6.54 -0.19 -11.02
N GLY A 140 6.95 1.02 -11.38
CA GLY A 140 6.79 1.57 -12.70
C GLY A 140 7.15 0.59 -13.80
N ARG A 141 6.18 0.31 -14.64
CA ARG A 141 6.42 -0.01 -16.04
C ARG A 141 5.75 1.09 -16.83
N GLY A 142 6.59 2.10 -17.12
CA GLY A 142 6.27 3.06 -18.16
C GLY A 142 5.81 2.31 -19.39
N GLY A 143 4.63 2.63 -19.86
CA GLY A 143 4.05 2.08 -21.06
C GLY A 143 5.01 2.21 -22.23
N LYS A 144 5.50 1.09 -22.70
CA LYS A 144 6.05 1.00 -24.05
C LYS A 144 4.86 0.94 -24.98
N GLY A 145 4.54 2.12 -25.55
CA GLY A 145 3.50 2.23 -26.56
C GLY A 145 3.74 1.26 -27.69
N GLU A 146 2.75 0.48 -27.97
CA GLU A 146 2.60 -0.21 -29.25
C GLU A 146 2.49 0.84 -30.34
N ARG A 147 3.52 0.90 -31.17
CA ARG A 147 3.42 1.49 -32.50
C ARG A 147 3.20 0.37 -33.47
N GLU A 148 1.98 0.07 -33.75
CA GLU A 148 1.59 -0.38 -35.08
C GLU A 148 1.84 0.76 -36.08
N GLY A 149 2.67 0.52 -37.04
CA GLY A 149 2.98 1.44 -38.10
C GLY A 149 3.55 0.68 -39.28
N SER A 150 2.68 0.07 -40.07
CA SER A 150 2.91 -0.31 -41.43
C SER A 150 3.35 0.90 -42.26
N GLY A 151 4.45 0.82 -43.02
CA GLY A 151 4.84 1.89 -43.95
C GLY A 151 6.14 1.60 -44.67
N LYS A 152 6.05 0.93 -45.77
CA LYS A 152 7.01 0.67 -46.85
C LYS A 152 7.48 1.99 -47.49
N GLY A 153 8.82 2.13 -47.79
CA GLY A 153 9.28 2.99 -48.88
C GLY A 153 10.59 3.73 -48.62
N GLY A 154 11.67 3.33 -49.16
CA GLY A 154 12.52 3.91 -50.19
C GLY A 154 13.42 5.11 -49.85
N GLY A 155 14.74 4.94 -50.03
CA GLY A 155 15.55 5.91 -50.74
C GLY A 155 16.46 6.90 -49.94
N GLY A 156 17.76 6.67 -49.94
CA GLY A 156 18.76 7.59 -50.46
C GLY A 156 19.28 8.71 -49.59
N GLY A 157 20.64 8.75 -49.43
CA GLY A 157 21.38 9.99 -49.54
C GLY A 157 21.91 10.61 -48.23
N GLY A 158 23.15 10.44 -47.89
CA GLY A 158 24.30 11.26 -47.85
C GLY A 158 24.22 12.58 -47.06
N GLY A 159 25.23 12.86 -46.21
CA GLY A 159 25.49 14.20 -45.76
C GLY A 159 26.32 14.25 -44.46
N MET A 160 27.59 14.39 -44.60
CA MET A 160 28.56 14.82 -43.59
C MET A 160 28.27 16.26 -43.14
N GLY A 161 28.53 16.56 -41.87
CA GLY A 161 28.51 17.94 -41.36
C GLY A 161 29.18 18.07 -40.01
N MET A 162 30.44 18.41 -40.04
CA MET A 162 31.35 18.84 -38.97
C MET A 162 31.00 20.25 -38.47
N GLY A 163 31.32 20.57 -37.19
CA GLY A 163 31.38 21.91 -36.66
C GLY A 163 30.88 21.95 -35.23
N GLY A 164 31.62 22.14 -34.15
CA GLY A 164 32.72 23.09 -33.90
C GLY A 164 32.12 24.34 -33.24
N GLY A 165 32.36 24.55 -31.91
CA GLY A 165 31.96 25.80 -31.29
C GLY A 165 32.16 25.83 -29.78
N MET A 166 33.34 26.28 -29.38
CA MET A 166 33.74 26.72 -28.03
C MET A 166 33.10 28.05 -27.63
N GLY A 167 33.10 28.32 -26.31
CA GLY A 167 32.96 29.64 -25.70
C GLY A 167 32.01 29.61 -24.52
N GLY A 168 32.34 29.89 -23.27
CA GLY A 168 33.22 30.85 -22.69
C GLY A 168 32.48 31.59 -21.61
N GLY A 169 32.94 31.48 -20.36
CA GLY A 169 33.18 32.56 -19.44
C GLY A 169 32.01 33.27 -18.76
N GLY A 170 32.12 33.43 -17.43
CA GLY A 170 31.38 34.43 -16.71
C GLY A 170 31.36 34.22 -15.19
N MET A 171 32.41 34.67 -14.51
CA MET A 171 32.47 34.90 -13.05
C MET A 171 31.55 36.06 -12.66
N GLY A 172 30.95 35.98 -11.46
CA GLY A 172 30.26 37.09 -10.84
C GLY A 172 30.22 36.93 -9.33
N VAL A 173 31.24 37.46 -8.70
CA VAL A 173 31.39 37.64 -7.24
C VAL A 173 30.55 38.84 -6.82
N GLY A 174 29.83 38.76 -5.68
CA GLY A 174 29.16 39.89 -5.10
C GLY A 174 28.82 39.65 -3.63
N THR A 175 29.77 39.95 -2.79
CA THR A 175 29.65 40.21 -1.36
C THR A 175 28.96 41.51 -1.13
N TYR A 176 28.03 41.61 -0.16
CA TYR A 176 27.81 42.79 0.68
C TYR A 176 27.31 42.35 2.05
N ASP A 177 28.16 42.61 3.03
CA ASP A 177 27.87 42.93 4.41
C ASP A 177 26.92 44.14 4.48
N ASP A 178 26.04 44.21 5.44
CA ASP A 178 25.99 45.35 6.32
C ASP A 178 25.07 45.13 7.53
N ASP A 179 25.63 45.50 8.65
CA ASP A 179 25.12 45.68 10.01
C ASP A 179 23.92 46.66 10.10
N HIS A 180 23.20 46.60 11.19
CA HIS A 180 22.75 47.59 12.16
C HIS A 180 21.46 47.16 12.84
N HIS A 181 21.52 46.82 14.11
CA HIS A 181 21.31 47.61 15.37
C HIS A 181 19.90 48.20 15.62
N HIS A 182 19.50 48.02 16.86
CA HIS A 182 18.51 48.70 17.73
C HIS A 182 17.02 48.32 17.55
N ALA A 183 16.31 47.99 18.57
CA ALA A 183 16.17 48.37 20.01
C ALA A 183 15.36 47.27 20.69
#